data_c8a194d4db6a44e0dd58b70f785ed257
#
_entry.id   c8a194d4db6a44e0dd58b70f785ed257
#
_cell.length_a   1.000
_cell.length_b   1.000
_cell.length_c   1.000
_cell.angle_alpha   90.00
_cell.angle_beta   90.00
_cell.angle_gamma   90.00
#
_symmetry.space_group_name_H-M   'P 1'
#
loop_
_entity.id
_entity.type
_entity.pdbx_description
1 polymer ?
#
loop_
_entity_poly.entity_id
_entity_poly.type
_entity_poly.pdbx_seq_one_letter_code
_entity_poly.pdbx_strand_id
1 'polypeptide(L)'
;MMKNASKEQIYDYIQARQKARVSDLWRDLGFSRQLIQRKLKELVADNVVQKSGKPPLVFYQTVSKSQPKSATQISQELIDFIDREYLYVSPLGEIVYGFSGFSRWVDSIKEEKHLGELSVEYKKIVGDAKSYFNEFGFIDATQKLKQTFADVYLEKMYCLDFYALPKFGKTKLGQLVLYSKQAQKYDLIKSLSLQ
;
A
#
# COMPACT_ATOMS: atom_id res chain seq x y z
N MET A 1 -5.04 17.97 39.35
CA MET A 1 -4.56 18.53 38.07
C MET A 1 -3.07 18.25 37.72
N MET A 2 -2.33 17.40 38.47
CA MET A 2 -0.89 17.17 38.23
C MET A 2 -0.57 15.91 37.35
N LYS A 3 -1.53 15.16 36.86
CA LYS A 3 -1.29 13.88 36.13
C LYS A 3 -0.97 14.05 34.64
N ASN A 4 -1.20 15.20 34.04
CA ASN A 4 -0.98 15.42 32.60
C ASN A 4 0.38 16.05 32.26
N ALA A 5 0.94 16.88 33.14
CA ALA A 5 2.21 17.58 32.89
C ALA A 5 3.38 16.64 32.53
N SER A 6 3.51 15.49 33.20
CA SER A 6 4.59 14.53 32.91
C SER A 6 4.43 13.80 31.56
N LYS A 7 3.19 13.63 31.08
CA LYS A 7 2.92 12.99 29.78
C LYS A 7 3.25 13.98 28.64
N GLU A 8 2.86 15.22 28.78
CA GLU A 8 3.17 16.31 27.84
C GLU A 8 4.68 16.55 27.75
N GLN A 9 5.38 16.67 28.87
CA GLN A 9 6.83 16.87 28.89
C GLN A 9 7.61 15.71 28.23
N ILE A 10 7.18 14.46 28.41
CA ILE A 10 7.78 13.30 27.73
C ILE A 10 7.50 13.37 26.22
N TYR A 11 6.30 13.74 25.82
CA TYR A 11 5.94 13.90 24.42
C TYR A 11 6.75 15.01 23.74
N ASP A 12 6.80 16.20 24.34
CA ASP A 12 7.55 17.35 23.83
C ASP A 12 9.05 17.07 23.70
N TYR A 13 9.60 16.34 24.67
CA TYR A 13 11.00 15.91 24.62
C TYR A 13 11.27 14.98 23.43
N ILE A 14 10.38 14.00 23.19
CA ILE A 14 10.51 13.07 22.07
C ILE A 14 10.31 13.83 20.75
N GLN A 15 9.38 14.78 20.70
CA GLN A 15 9.11 15.61 19.53
C GLN A 15 10.30 16.49 19.16
N ALA A 16 10.91 17.14 20.14
CA ALA A 16 12.06 18.04 19.92
C ALA A 16 13.31 17.26 19.40
N ARG A 17 13.49 16.03 19.84
CA ARG A 17 14.65 15.19 19.45
C ARG A 17 14.34 14.18 18.36
N GLN A 18 13.11 14.15 17.86
CA GLN A 18 12.59 13.18 16.88
C GLN A 18 12.65 11.72 17.34
N LYS A 19 13.60 11.36 18.21
CA LYS A 19 13.85 10.00 18.70
C LYS A 19 14.50 10.05 20.08
N ALA A 20 13.98 9.27 21.05
CA ALA A 20 14.51 9.21 22.40
C ALA A 20 14.48 7.78 22.96
N ARG A 21 15.41 7.46 23.88
CA ARG A 21 15.41 6.24 24.69
C ARG A 21 14.86 6.52 26.08
N VAL A 22 14.43 5.50 26.77
CA VAL A 22 14.05 5.60 28.21
C VAL A 22 15.18 6.17 29.05
N SER A 23 16.45 5.81 28.74
CA SER A 23 17.65 6.34 29.41
C SER A 23 17.80 7.84 29.27
N ASP A 24 17.50 8.37 28.08
CA ASP A 24 17.63 9.81 27.79
C ASP A 24 16.55 10.59 28.53
N LEU A 25 15.31 10.11 28.47
CA LEU A 25 14.18 10.67 29.22
C LEU A 25 14.41 10.67 30.74
N TRP A 26 14.98 9.58 31.27
CA TRP A 26 15.31 9.47 32.69
C TRP A 26 16.38 10.49 33.12
N ARG A 27 17.44 10.60 32.33
CA ARG A 27 18.57 11.49 32.63
C ARG A 27 18.18 12.97 32.54
N ASP A 28 17.42 13.34 31.50
CA ASP A 28 17.21 14.73 31.15
C ASP A 28 15.93 15.33 31.76
N LEU A 29 14.92 14.50 32.04
CA LEU A 29 13.65 14.95 32.65
C LEU A 29 13.54 14.68 34.16
N GLY A 30 14.45 13.88 34.73
CA GLY A 30 14.46 13.59 36.17
C GLY A 30 13.31 12.71 36.67
N PHE A 31 12.49 12.17 35.78
CA PHE A 31 11.39 11.28 36.16
C PHE A 31 11.89 9.86 36.46
N SER A 32 11.20 9.13 37.36
CA SER A 32 11.52 7.74 37.60
C SER A 32 11.31 6.88 36.34
N ARG A 33 12.14 5.84 36.16
CA ARG A 33 12.02 4.90 35.01
C ARG A 33 10.63 4.27 34.92
N GLN A 34 10.02 3.96 36.07
CA GLN A 34 8.67 3.40 36.12
C GLN A 34 7.61 4.36 35.60
N LEU A 35 7.71 5.65 35.99
CA LEU A 35 6.80 6.68 35.50
C LEU A 35 6.93 6.87 33.98
N ILE A 36 8.17 6.97 33.48
CA ILE A 36 8.46 7.11 32.05
C ILE A 36 7.87 5.92 31.27
N GLN A 37 8.13 4.69 31.70
CA GLN A 37 7.60 3.50 31.01
C GLN A 37 6.06 3.46 31.00
N ARG A 38 5.42 3.85 32.11
CA ARG A 38 3.95 3.94 32.17
C ARG A 38 3.43 4.99 31.19
N LYS A 39 4.04 6.18 31.17
CA LYS A 39 3.61 7.26 30.27
C LYS A 39 3.91 6.97 28.81
N LEU A 40 5.00 6.30 28.50
CA LEU A 40 5.30 5.83 27.16
C LEU A 40 4.29 4.77 26.68
N LYS A 41 3.85 3.86 27.55
CA LYS A 41 2.77 2.91 27.23
C LYS A 41 1.45 3.63 26.90
N GLU A 42 1.09 4.63 27.70
CA GLU A 42 -0.09 5.47 27.45
C GLU A 42 0.03 6.19 26.09
N LEU A 43 1.18 6.82 25.79
CA LEU A 43 1.43 7.53 24.53
C LEU A 43 1.43 6.58 23.29
N VAL A 44 1.91 5.36 23.47
CA VAL A 44 1.85 4.34 22.40
C VAL A 44 0.41 3.84 22.19
N ALA A 45 -0.35 3.63 23.28
CA ALA A 45 -1.76 3.24 23.20
C ALA A 45 -2.62 4.32 22.52
N ASP A 46 -2.28 5.61 22.74
CA ASP A 46 -2.94 6.75 22.11
C ASP A 46 -2.47 7.00 20.65
N ASN A 47 -1.60 6.15 20.11
CA ASN A 47 -1.00 6.29 18.77
C ASN A 47 -0.29 7.64 18.51
N VAL A 48 0.22 8.32 19.54
CA VAL A 48 0.99 9.57 19.39
C VAL A 48 2.50 9.36 19.43
N VAL A 49 2.93 8.20 19.95
CA VAL A 49 4.33 7.75 19.97
C VAL A 49 4.41 6.30 19.51
N GLN A 50 5.36 5.99 18.65
CA GLN A 50 5.65 4.60 18.26
C GLN A 50 6.98 4.11 18.83
N LYS A 51 7.02 2.81 19.13
CA LYS A 51 8.21 2.11 19.61
C LYS A 51 8.92 1.47 18.42
N SER A 52 10.23 1.66 18.30
CA SER A 52 11.07 1.07 17.25
C SER A 52 12.34 0.42 17.85
N GLY A 53 12.87 -0.59 17.16
CA GLY A 53 14.06 -1.33 17.58
C GLY A 53 13.75 -2.56 18.46
N LYS A 54 14.82 -3.31 18.77
CA LYS A 54 14.78 -4.51 19.63
C LYS A 54 15.66 -4.30 20.87
N PRO A 55 15.33 -4.87 22.03
CA PRO A 55 16.21 -4.81 23.18
C PRO A 55 17.65 -5.24 22.84
N PRO A 56 18.68 -4.55 23.32
CA PRO A 56 18.65 -3.43 24.29
C PRO A 56 18.41 -2.04 23.66
N LEU A 57 18.31 -1.92 22.32
CA LEU A 57 18.22 -0.67 21.57
C LEU A 57 16.77 -0.35 21.19
N VAL A 58 15.98 0.05 22.18
CA VAL A 58 14.59 0.49 21.98
C VAL A 58 14.51 2.01 21.96
N PHE A 59 13.86 2.55 20.93
CA PHE A 59 13.62 3.96 20.74
C PHE A 59 12.12 4.26 20.71
N TYR A 60 11.78 5.44 21.14
CA TYR A 60 10.46 6.03 21.06
C TYR A 60 10.55 7.28 20.18
N GLN A 61 9.67 7.37 19.21
CA GLN A 61 9.55 8.53 18.31
C GLN A 61 8.10 8.95 18.25
N THR A 62 7.85 10.26 18.14
CA THR A 62 6.50 10.72 17.92
C THR A 62 5.98 10.08 16.64
N VAL A 63 4.77 9.52 16.72
CA VAL A 63 3.98 9.37 15.52
C VAL A 63 3.71 10.83 15.11
N SER A 64 4.64 11.40 14.37
CA SER A 64 4.26 12.55 13.60
C SER A 64 3.02 12.08 12.86
N LYS A 65 1.88 12.75 13.07
CA LYS A 65 1.09 13.12 11.92
C LYS A 65 2.08 13.92 11.08
N SER A 66 2.98 13.21 10.41
CA SER A 66 3.75 13.77 9.33
C SER A 66 2.66 14.33 8.44
N GLN A 67 2.47 15.63 8.52
CA GLN A 67 2.12 16.34 7.31
C GLN A 67 3.07 15.73 6.29
N PRO A 68 2.56 15.03 5.30
CA PRO A 68 3.41 14.42 4.29
C PRO A 68 4.33 15.53 3.83
N LYS A 69 5.65 15.34 3.98
CA LYS A 69 6.64 16.18 3.30
C LYS A 69 6.23 16.13 1.85
N SER A 70 5.66 17.25 1.35
CA SER A 70 4.91 17.33 0.10
C SER A 70 4.05 16.06 -0.11
N ALA A 71 2.85 16.05 0.51
CA ALA A 71 1.75 15.35 -0.07
C ALA A 71 1.64 15.96 -1.48
N THR A 72 2.21 15.31 -2.46
CA THR A 72 1.78 15.50 -3.84
C THR A 72 0.29 15.28 -3.73
N GLN A 73 -0.49 16.38 -3.77
CA GLN A 73 -1.95 16.29 -3.72
C GLN A 73 -2.29 15.36 -4.88
N ILE A 74 -2.75 14.15 -4.53
CA ILE A 74 -3.11 13.17 -5.55
C ILE A 74 -4.27 13.80 -6.29
N SER A 75 -4.06 14.10 -7.57
CA SER A 75 -5.09 14.76 -8.38
C SER A 75 -6.32 13.87 -8.47
N GLN A 76 -7.51 14.48 -8.55
CA GLN A 76 -8.75 13.74 -8.73
C GLN A 76 -8.70 12.84 -9.99
N GLU A 77 -8.08 13.31 -11.06
CA GLU A 77 -7.86 12.52 -12.29
C GLU A 77 -7.09 11.22 -12.03
N LEU A 78 -6.08 11.27 -11.13
CA LEU A 78 -5.28 10.09 -10.79
C LEU A 78 -6.08 9.12 -9.90
N ILE A 79 -6.90 9.64 -9.00
CA ILE A 79 -7.83 8.85 -8.19
C ILE A 79 -8.82 8.15 -9.10
N ASP A 80 -9.49 8.89 -9.99
CA ASP A 80 -10.48 8.36 -10.94
C ASP A 80 -9.89 7.31 -11.88
N PHE A 81 -8.61 7.50 -12.27
CA PHE A 81 -7.88 6.52 -13.05
C PHE A 81 -7.69 5.21 -12.27
N ILE A 82 -7.19 5.30 -11.04
CA ILE A 82 -6.96 4.11 -10.19
C ILE A 82 -8.29 3.43 -9.84
N ASP A 83 -9.36 4.19 -9.63
CA ASP A 83 -10.69 3.65 -9.34
C ASP A 83 -11.20 2.75 -10.47
N ARG A 84 -10.88 3.05 -11.70
CA ARG A 84 -11.25 2.21 -12.85
C ARG A 84 -10.36 0.99 -13.02
N GLU A 85 -9.06 1.13 -12.78
CA GLU A 85 -8.05 0.16 -13.22
C GLU A 85 -7.62 -0.80 -12.11
N TYR A 86 -7.87 -0.50 -10.82
CA TYR A 86 -7.28 -1.25 -9.72
C TYR A 86 -8.27 -2.10 -8.95
N LEU A 87 -7.82 -3.28 -8.57
CA LEU A 87 -8.52 -4.20 -7.68
C LEU A 87 -7.52 -4.82 -6.71
N TYR A 88 -7.82 -4.71 -5.42
CA TYR A 88 -7.07 -5.35 -4.35
C TYR A 88 -7.86 -6.49 -3.74
N VAL A 89 -7.16 -7.62 -3.53
CA VAL A 89 -7.72 -8.71 -2.73
C VAL A 89 -6.81 -8.93 -1.54
N SER A 90 -7.37 -8.77 -0.36
CA SER A 90 -6.63 -8.95 0.89
C SER A 90 -6.25 -10.42 1.11
N PRO A 91 -5.26 -10.72 1.98
CA PRO A 91 -4.93 -12.11 2.34
C PRO A 91 -6.11 -12.90 2.93
N LEU A 92 -7.13 -12.21 3.45
CA LEU A 92 -8.36 -12.81 3.96
C LEU A 92 -9.45 -12.98 2.89
N GLY A 93 -9.16 -12.61 1.63
CA GLY A 93 -10.11 -12.73 0.52
C GLY A 93 -11.13 -11.58 0.41
N GLU A 94 -10.93 -10.47 1.14
CA GLU A 94 -11.75 -9.27 0.99
C GLU A 94 -11.38 -8.56 -0.33
N ILE A 95 -12.39 -8.24 -1.14
CA ILE A 95 -12.22 -7.56 -2.42
C ILE A 95 -12.48 -6.07 -2.24
N VAL A 96 -11.50 -5.24 -2.58
CA VAL A 96 -11.59 -3.78 -2.48
C VAL A 96 -11.19 -3.16 -3.80
N TYR A 97 -12.12 -2.43 -4.42
CA TYR A 97 -11.93 -1.79 -5.71
C TYR A 97 -11.25 -0.43 -5.58
N GLY A 98 -10.59 -0.03 -6.64
CA GLY A 98 -10.14 1.32 -6.91
C GLY A 98 -9.10 1.86 -5.95
N PHE A 99 -9.13 3.17 -5.74
CA PHE A 99 -8.14 3.88 -4.94
C PHE A 99 -8.10 3.42 -3.48
N SER A 100 -9.25 3.05 -2.90
CA SER A 100 -9.31 2.47 -1.56
C SER A 100 -8.54 1.14 -1.48
N GLY A 101 -8.67 0.29 -2.51
CA GLY A 101 -7.92 -0.95 -2.62
C GLY A 101 -6.43 -0.70 -2.83
N PHE A 102 -6.07 0.29 -3.66
CA PHE A 102 -4.70 0.69 -3.90
C PHE A 102 -4.02 1.21 -2.63
N SER A 103 -4.70 2.07 -1.86
CA SER A 103 -4.20 2.56 -0.57
C SER A 103 -3.94 1.42 0.41
N ARG A 104 -4.87 0.46 0.55
CA ARG A 104 -4.67 -0.72 1.41
C ARG A 104 -3.50 -1.59 0.96
N TRP A 105 -3.30 -1.71 -0.35
CA TRP A 105 -2.13 -2.43 -0.87
C TRP A 105 -0.84 -1.70 -0.52
N VAL A 106 -0.77 -0.37 -0.71
CA VAL A 106 0.40 0.45 -0.35
C VAL A 106 0.72 0.31 1.15
N ASP A 107 -0.29 0.32 2.02
CA ASP A 107 -0.10 0.12 3.45
C ASP A 107 0.42 -1.29 3.80
N SER A 108 0.11 -2.29 2.97
CA SER A 108 0.53 -3.67 3.17
C SER A 108 1.98 -3.94 2.74
N ILE A 109 2.47 -3.19 1.78
CA ILE A 109 3.86 -3.26 1.33
C ILE A 109 4.71 -2.34 2.19
N LYS A 110 5.78 -2.84 2.78
CA LYS A 110 6.70 -2.05 3.61
C LYS A 110 7.70 -1.28 2.73
N GLU A 111 7.23 -0.60 1.71
CA GLU A 111 8.07 0.24 0.86
C GLU A 111 8.23 1.65 1.46
N GLU A 112 9.38 2.29 1.17
CA GLU A 112 9.66 3.67 1.60
C GLU A 112 8.90 4.71 0.77
N LYS A 113 8.36 4.32 -0.38
CA LYS A 113 7.63 5.21 -1.30
C LYS A 113 6.24 5.55 -0.78
N HIS A 114 5.87 6.82 -0.93
CA HIS A 114 4.57 7.33 -0.51
C HIS A 114 3.47 7.01 -1.54
N LEU A 115 2.22 6.96 -1.06
CA LEU A 115 1.03 6.66 -1.85
C LEU A 115 0.95 7.48 -3.16
N GLY A 116 1.28 8.78 -3.11
CA GLY A 116 1.27 9.65 -4.28
C GLY A 116 2.28 9.24 -5.37
N GLU A 117 3.50 8.89 -4.97
CA GLU A 117 4.56 8.46 -5.89
C GLU A 117 4.19 7.11 -6.55
N LEU A 118 3.69 6.17 -5.75
CA LEU A 118 3.24 4.87 -6.26
C LEU A 118 2.03 5.01 -7.19
N SER A 119 1.12 5.96 -6.91
CA SER A 119 -0.02 6.25 -7.78
C SER A 119 0.40 6.74 -9.17
N VAL A 120 1.40 7.63 -9.23
CA VAL A 120 1.97 8.13 -10.49
C VAL A 120 2.70 7.03 -11.24
N GLU A 121 3.50 6.22 -10.52
CA GLU A 121 4.21 5.08 -11.10
C GLU A 121 3.24 4.03 -11.66
N TYR A 122 2.13 3.75 -10.93
CA TYR A 122 1.08 2.86 -11.39
C TYR A 122 0.42 3.36 -12.69
N LYS A 123 0.02 4.65 -12.73
CA LYS A 123 -0.57 5.26 -13.94
C LYS A 123 0.36 5.13 -15.15
N LYS A 124 1.66 5.32 -14.95
CA LYS A 124 2.67 5.17 -16.01
C LYS A 124 2.73 3.72 -16.52
N ILE A 125 2.89 2.74 -15.63
CA ILE A 125 3.01 1.33 -16.01
C ILE A 125 1.74 0.82 -16.69
N VAL A 126 0.56 1.21 -16.21
CA VAL A 126 -0.70 0.88 -16.89
C VAL A 126 -0.80 1.57 -18.25
N GLY A 127 -0.36 2.82 -18.35
CA GLY A 127 -0.31 3.54 -19.63
C GLY A 127 0.60 2.86 -20.66
N ASP A 128 1.79 2.45 -20.23
CA ASP A 128 2.72 1.68 -21.06
C ASP A 128 2.12 0.34 -21.50
N ALA A 129 1.44 -0.37 -20.59
CA ALA A 129 0.72 -1.61 -20.92
C ALA A 129 -0.42 -1.37 -21.92
N LYS A 130 -1.16 -0.27 -21.78
CA LYS A 130 -2.26 0.07 -22.71
C LYS A 130 -1.79 0.37 -24.13
N SER A 131 -0.54 0.72 -24.35
CA SER A 131 0.02 0.91 -25.69
C SER A 131 0.05 -0.37 -26.56
N TYR A 132 -0.08 -1.54 -25.94
CA TYR A 132 -0.16 -2.83 -26.64
C TYR A 132 -1.57 -3.19 -27.11
N PHE A 133 -2.60 -2.43 -26.70
CA PHE A 133 -3.97 -2.69 -27.10
C PHE A 133 -4.24 -2.10 -28.50
N ASN A 134 -4.93 -2.88 -29.31
CA ASN A 134 -5.41 -2.40 -30.60
C ASN A 134 -6.69 -1.54 -30.45
N GLU A 135 -7.22 -1.03 -31.57
CA GLU A 135 -8.43 -0.21 -31.61
C GLU A 135 -9.69 -0.91 -31.06
N PHE A 136 -9.70 -2.24 -31.03
CA PHE A 136 -10.79 -3.06 -30.48
C PHE A 136 -10.61 -3.39 -29.00
N GLY A 137 -9.53 -2.90 -28.34
CA GLY A 137 -9.26 -3.16 -26.93
C GLY A 137 -8.66 -4.53 -26.64
N PHE A 138 -7.99 -5.17 -27.61
CA PHE A 138 -7.30 -6.45 -27.45
C PHE A 138 -5.80 -6.34 -27.71
N ILE A 139 -5.05 -7.23 -27.09
CA ILE A 139 -3.61 -7.39 -27.32
C ILE A 139 -3.41 -8.51 -28.33
N ASP A 140 -2.80 -8.21 -29.50
CA ASP A 140 -2.43 -9.24 -30.46
C ASP A 140 -1.19 -10.00 -29.99
N ALA A 141 -1.40 -11.23 -29.55
CA ALA A 141 -0.35 -12.14 -29.07
C ALA A 141 0.08 -13.17 -30.12
N THR A 142 -0.38 -13.05 -31.38
CA THR A 142 -0.13 -14.02 -32.45
C THR A 142 1.35 -14.24 -32.71
N GLN A 143 2.12 -13.14 -32.82
CA GLN A 143 3.55 -13.22 -33.05
C GLN A 143 4.27 -13.89 -31.87
N LYS A 144 3.89 -13.54 -30.64
CA LYS A 144 4.47 -14.16 -29.44
C LYS A 144 4.19 -15.64 -29.36
N LEU A 145 2.98 -16.07 -29.72
CA LEU A 145 2.60 -17.48 -29.80
C LEU A 145 3.50 -18.24 -30.77
N LYS A 146 3.66 -17.72 -31.99
CA LYS A 146 4.50 -18.32 -33.07
C LYS A 146 6.00 -18.35 -32.70
N GLN A 147 6.46 -17.42 -31.89
CA GLN A 147 7.86 -17.40 -31.39
C GLN A 147 8.07 -18.38 -30.22
N THR A 148 7.01 -18.73 -29.50
CA THR A 148 7.11 -19.54 -28.28
C THR A 148 6.97 -21.04 -28.57
N PHE A 149 6.15 -21.38 -29.56
CA PHE A 149 5.84 -22.79 -29.90
C PHE A 149 6.28 -23.11 -31.34
N ALA A 150 6.88 -24.28 -31.51
CA ALA A 150 7.34 -24.74 -32.84
C ALA A 150 6.16 -25.03 -33.77
N ASP A 151 5.11 -25.65 -33.24
CA ASP A 151 3.91 -25.99 -33.99
C ASP A 151 2.72 -25.16 -33.50
N VAL A 152 2.25 -24.25 -34.34
CA VAL A 152 1.10 -23.39 -34.06
C VAL A 152 0.03 -23.60 -35.11
N TYR A 153 -1.11 -24.13 -34.67
CA TYR A 153 -2.27 -24.41 -35.53
C TYR A 153 -3.33 -23.27 -35.50
N LEU A 154 -3.05 -22.17 -34.73
CA LEU A 154 -3.91 -20.99 -34.65
C LEU A 154 -3.43 -19.90 -35.61
N GLU A 155 -4.35 -19.35 -36.38
CA GLU A 155 -4.06 -18.21 -37.26
C GLU A 155 -3.79 -16.95 -36.47
N LYS A 156 -4.62 -16.67 -35.46
CA LYS A 156 -4.56 -15.47 -34.60
C LYS A 156 -4.84 -15.81 -33.15
N MET A 157 -4.19 -15.06 -32.25
CA MET A 157 -4.40 -15.13 -30.81
C MET A 157 -4.51 -13.70 -30.23
N TYR A 158 -5.60 -13.45 -29.53
CA TYR A 158 -5.81 -12.17 -28.83
C TYR A 158 -5.94 -12.40 -27.33
N CYS A 159 -5.36 -11.49 -26.54
CA CYS A 159 -5.52 -11.42 -25.09
C CYS A 159 -6.39 -10.24 -24.72
N LEU A 160 -7.24 -10.41 -23.72
CA LEU A 160 -8.13 -9.35 -23.20
C LEU A 160 -7.36 -8.36 -22.35
N ASP A 161 -6.31 -8.79 -21.64
CA ASP A 161 -5.47 -7.96 -20.79
C ASP A 161 -4.18 -8.71 -20.44
N PHE A 162 -3.22 -8.01 -19.84
CA PHE A 162 -2.11 -8.64 -19.13
C PHE A 162 -2.61 -9.30 -17.85
N TYR A 163 -2.08 -10.45 -17.51
CA TYR A 163 -2.41 -11.11 -16.25
C TYR A 163 -1.83 -10.38 -15.03
N ALA A 164 -0.64 -9.80 -15.18
CA ALA A 164 0.05 -9.06 -14.13
C ALA A 164 0.90 -7.95 -14.72
N LEU A 165 1.10 -6.90 -13.94
CA LEU A 165 1.99 -5.77 -14.23
C LEU A 165 3.24 -5.85 -13.34
N PRO A 166 4.40 -5.39 -13.84
CA PRO A 166 5.60 -5.29 -13.03
C PRO A 166 5.32 -4.51 -11.75
N LYS A 167 5.86 -4.97 -10.60
CA LYS A 167 5.75 -4.36 -9.28
C LYS A 167 4.33 -4.36 -8.67
N PHE A 168 3.28 -4.08 -9.44
CA PHE A 168 1.91 -3.92 -8.94
C PHE A 168 1.08 -5.22 -8.90
N GLY A 169 1.68 -6.32 -9.35
CA GLY A 169 1.04 -7.62 -9.31
C GLY A 169 -0.04 -7.79 -10.38
N LYS A 170 -1.10 -8.52 -10.08
CA LYS A 170 -2.14 -8.84 -11.08
C LYS A 170 -2.95 -7.62 -11.47
N THR A 171 -3.30 -7.54 -12.76
CA THR A 171 -4.28 -6.55 -13.26
C THR A 171 -5.66 -6.79 -12.62
N LYS A 172 -6.57 -5.86 -12.80
CA LYS A 172 -7.96 -6.02 -12.34
C LYS A 172 -8.58 -7.29 -12.92
N LEU A 173 -8.43 -7.52 -14.22
CA LEU A 173 -8.90 -8.73 -14.89
C LEU A 173 -8.15 -9.97 -14.37
N GLY A 174 -6.82 -9.90 -14.20
CA GLY A 174 -6.02 -11.00 -13.65
C GLY A 174 -6.44 -11.40 -12.23
N GLN A 175 -6.80 -10.43 -11.38
CA GLN A 175 -7.36 -10.69 -10.04
C GLN A 175 -8.72 -11.40 -10.15
N LEU A 176 -9.63 -10.89 -10.97
CA LEU A 176 -10.96 -11.47 -11.17
C LEU A 176 -10.87 -12.91 -11.70
N VAL A 177 -10.02 -13.17 -12.70
CA VAL A 177 -9.79 -14.52 -13.24
C VAL A 177 -9.25 -15.46 -12.16
N LEU A 178 -8.26 -15.03 -11.38
CA LEU A 178 -7.69 -15.86 -10.32
C LEU A 178 -8.73 -16.25 -9.28
N TYR A 179 -9.43 -15.25 -8.75
CA TYR A 179 -10.36 -15.48 -7.63
C TYR A 179 -11.67 -16.13 -8.06
N SER A 180 -12.14 -15.92 -9.30
CA SER A 180 -13.27 -16.66 -9.83
C SER A 180 -12.97 -18.17 -9.93
N LYS A 181 -11.73 -18.52 -10.31
CA LYS A 181 -11.30 -19.93 -10.36
C LYS A 181 -11.11 -20.55 -8.97
N GLN A 182 -10.51 -19.80 -8.03
CA GLN A 182 -10.19 -20.33 -6.70
C GLN A 182 -11.41 -20.37 -5.77
N ALA A 183 -12.22 -19.31 -5.77
CA ALA A 183 -13.34 -19.21 -4.85
C ALA A 183 -14.65 -19.79 -5.41
N GLN A 184 -14.73 -20.04 -6.72
CA GLN A 184 -15.94 -20.50 -7.44
C GLN A 184 -17.19 -19.66 -7.08
N LYS A 185 -16.98 -18.36 -6.74
CA LYS A 185 -18.07 -17.46 -6.37
C LYS A 185 -18.78 -16.95 -7.61
N TYR A 186 -20.07 -17.24 -7.71
CA TYR A 186 -20.91 -16.84 -8.84
C TYR A 186 -20.85 -15.33 -9.14
N ASP A 187 -20.84 -14.49 -8.12
CA ASP A 187 -20.77 -13.03 -8.28
C ASP A 187 -19.48 -12.56 -8.97
N LEU A 188 -18.34 -13.22 -8.71
CA LEU A 188 -17.09 -12.92 -9.37
C LEU A 188 -17.08 -13.39 -10.83
N ILE A 189 -17.66 -14.56 -11.10
CA ILE A 189 -17.81 -15.09 -12.44
C ILE A 189 -18.72 -14.18 -13.27
N LYS A 190 -19.83 -13.71 -12.70
CA LYS A 190 -20.73 -12.75 -13.32
C LYS A 190 -20.05 -11.42 -13.59
N SER A 191 -19.30 -10.88 -12.63
CA SER A 191 -18.53 -9.64 -12.81
C SER A 191 -17.48 -9.75 -13.91
N LEU A 192 -16.89 -10.95 -14.07
CA LEU A 192 -15.91 -11.22 -15.13
C LEU A 192 -16.58 -11.26 -16.53
N SER A 193 -17.81 -11.76 -16.63
CA SER A 193 -18.54 -11.87 -17.91
C SER A 193 -19.11 -10.54 -18.42
N LEU A 194 -19.07 -9.48 -17.61
CA LEU A 194 -19.57 -8.13 -17.94
C LEU A 194 -18.43 -7.15 -18.28
N GLN A 195 -17.19 -7.59 -18.26
CA GLN A 195 -15.99 -6.82 -18.66
C GLN A 195 -15.66 -7.08 -20.13
#